data_3d6ed50e88789d6eaaee34bbb53e6ea8
#
_entry.id   3d6ed50e88789d6eaaee34bbb53e6ea8
#
_cell.length_a   1.000
_cell.length_b   1.000
_cell.length_c   1.000
_cell.angle_alpha   90.00
_cell.angle_beta   90.00
_cell.angle_gamma   90.00
#
_symmetry.space_group_name_H-M   'P 1'
#
loop_
_entity.id
_entity.type
_entity.pdbx_description
1 polymer ?
#
loop_
_entity_poly.entity_id
_entity_poly.type
_entity_poly.pdbx_seq_one_letter_code
_entity_poly.pdbx_strand_id
1 'polypeptide(L)' 'MAKKVAVLAVNPVNGFGLFQYLESFFENGITYKVYAVADSKEIKTNSGIALTVDDVIANLKGH' A
#
# COMPACT_ATOMS: atom_id res chain seq x y z
N MET A 1 -21.66 6.06 -1.70
CA MET A 1 -20.51 6.87 -1.36
C MET A 1 -19.24 6.04 -1.41
N ALA A 2 -18.23 6.53 -2.11
CA ALA A 2 -16.98 5.83 -2.18
C ALA A 2 -16.20 5.97 -0.89
N LYS A 3 -15.70 4.86 -0.36
CA LYS A 3 -14.80 4.89 0.78
C LYS A 3 -13.37 5.01 0.30
N LYS A 4 -12.57 5.72 1.06
CA LYS A 4 -11.17 5.90 0.76
C LYS A 4 -10.34 5.29 1.87
N VAL A 5 -9.42 4.40 1.52
CA VAL A 5 -8.63 3.66 2.49
C VAL A 5 -7.15 3.95 2.28
N ALA A 6 -6.44 4.23 3.35
CA ALA A 6 -4.98 4.35 3.32
C ALA A 6 -4.39 3.01 3.77
N VAL A 7 -3.59 2.41 2.91
CA VAL A 7 -2.95 1.13 3.20
C VAL A 7 -1.49 1.38 3.53
N LEU A 8 -1.05 0.93 4.69
CA LEU A 8 0.32 1.12 5.13
C LEU A 8 1.12 -0.15 4.85
N ALA A 9 2.21 -0.02 4.14
CA ALA A 9 3.06 -1.15 3.78
C ALA A 9 4.46 -0.96 4.34
N VAL A 10 4.91 -1.93 5.13
CA VAL A 10 6.27 -1.91 5.70
C VAL A 10 7.22 -2.64 4.76
N ASN A 11 8.51 -2.36 4.88
CA ASN A 11 9.53 -2.99 4.08
C ASN A 11 10.36 -3.93 4.97
N PRO A 12 10.36 -5.25 4.74
CA PRO A 12 9.65 -5.99 3.69
C PRO A 12 8.17 -6.17 4.02
N VAL A 13 7.36 -6.34 2.99
CA VAL A 13 5.91 -6.53 3.15
C VAL A 13 5.53 -7.95 2.71
N ASN A 14 4.49 -8.49 3.34
CA ASN A 14 3.91 -9.75 2.90
C ASN A 14 3.09 -9.48 1.64
N GLY A 15 3.70 -9.67 0.47
CA GLY A 15 3.05 -9.35 -0.79
C GLY A 15 1.77 -10.14 -1.02
N PHE A 16 1.76 -11.40 -0.60
CA PHE A 16 0.58 -12.24 -0.78
C PHE A 16 -0.63 -11.64 -0.05
N GLY A 17 -0.45 -11.28 1.21
CA GLY A 17 -1.53 -10.67 1.99
C GLY A 17 -1.89 -9.29 1.48
N LEU A 18 -0.87 -8.49 1.12
CA LEU A 18 -1.10 -7.14 0.62
C LEU A 18 -1.94 -7.17 -0.65
N PHE A 19 -1.53 -7.96 -1.63
CA PHE A 19 -2.25 -8.02 -2.91
C PHE A 19 -3.66 -8.54 -2.72
N GLN A 20 -3.86 -9.46 -1.82
CA GLN A 20 -5.18 -9.99 -1.54
C GLN A 20 -6.13 -8.89 -1.05
N TYR A 21 -5.65 -8.03 -0.15
CA TYR A 21 -6.45 -6.90 0.32
C TYR A 21 -6.71 -5.90 -0.79
N LEU A 22 -5.70 -5.55 -1.57
CA LEU A 22 -5.85 -4.55 -2.62
C LEU A 22 -6.82 -5.02 -3.70
N GLU A 23 -6.74 -6.27 -4.07
CA GLU A 23 -7.66 -6.83 -5.06
C GLU A 23 -9.09 -6.84 -4.54
N SER A 24 -9.27 -7.15 -3.26
CA SER A 24 -10.58 -7.12 -2.63
C SER A 24 -11.16 -5.72 -2.62
N PHE A 25 -10.35 -4.71 -2.31
CA PHE A 25 -10.81 -3.32 -2.34
C PHE A 25 -11.26 -2.93 -3.75
N PHE A 26 -10.47 -3.30 -4.74
CA PHE A 26 -10.80 -2.98 -6.13
C PHE A 26 -12.13 -3.61 -6.53
N GLU A 27 -12.33 -4.88 -6.20
CA GLU A 27 -13.54 -5.60 -6.55
C GLU A 27 -14.78 -5.03 -5.88
N ASN A 28 -14.61 -4.40 -4.72
CA ASN A 28 -15.72 -3.82 -3.96
C ASN A 28 -15.89 -2.33 -4.22
N GLY A 29 -15.19 -1.79 -5.21
CA GLY A 29 -15.31 -0.38 -5.56
C GLY A 29 -14.76 0.57 -4.52
N ILE A 30 -13.85 0.09 -3.68
CA ILE A 30 -13.23 0.92 -2.64
C ILE A 30 -11.97 1.57 -3.20
N THR A 31 -11.90 2.90 -3.10
CA THR A 31 -10.70 3.63 -3.49
C THR A 31 -9.65 3.49 -2.39
N TYR A 32 -8.43 3.14 -2.78
CA TYR A 32 -7.34 3.01 -1.82
C TYR A 32 -6.08 3.67 -2.33
N LYS A 33 -5.19 3.98 -1.41
CA LYS A 33 -3.87 4.50 -1.72
C LYS A 33 -2.87 3.84 -0.79
N VAL A 34 -1.75 3.37 -1.34
CA VAL A 34 -0.76 2.62 -0.57
C VAL A 34 0.39 3.53 -0.20
N TYR A 35 0.74 3.55 1.08
CA TYR A 35 1.83 4.37 1.61
C TYR A 35 2.92 3.46 2.17
N ALA A 36 4.16 3.74 1.80
CA ALA A 36 5.30 3.00 2.35
C ALA A 36 5.67 3.57 3.71
N VAL A 37 5.82 2.69 4.70
CA VAL A 37 6.33 3.07 6.01
C VAL A 37 7.86 3.04 5.92
N ALA A 38 8.41 3.96 5.12
CA ALA A 38 9.83 4.03 4.81
C ALA A 38 10.13 5.38 4.18
N ASP A 39 11.39 5.63 3.88
CA ASP A 39 11.82 6.88 3.26
C ASP A 39 11.61 6.89 1.74
N SER A 40 11.30 5.75 1.17
CA SER A 40 11.18 5.59 -0.27
C SER A 40 9.88 4.89 -0.61
N LYS A 41 9.34 5.22 -1.78
CA LYS A 41 8.15 4.55 -2.30
C LYS A 41 8.45 3.13 -2.79
N GLU A 42 9.71 2.78 -2.91
CA GLU A 42 10.10 1.44 -3.34
C GLU A 42 10.29 0.54 -2.13
N ILE A 43 9.51 -0.52 -2.06
CA ILE A 43 9.60 -1.51 -1.01
C ILE A 43 9.71 -2.90 -1.63
N LYS A 44 10.07 -3.88 -0.82
CA LYS A 44 10.19 -5.25 -1.29
C LYS A 44 9.26 -6.16 -0.53
N THR A 45 8.78 -7.18 -1.21
CA THR A 45 8.02 -8.23 -0.56
C THR A 45 8.97 -9.19 0.14
N ASN A 46 8.42 -10.08 0.95
CA ASN A 46 9.20 -11.12 1.61
C ASN A 46 9.85 -12.07 0.59
N SER A 47 9.32 -12.11 -0.62
CA SER A 47 9.87 -12.92 -1.71
C SER A 47 10.96 -12.21 -2.50
N GLY A 48 11.25 -10.96 -2.18
CA GLY A 48 12.27 -10.18 -2.87
C GLY A 48 11.77 -9.43 -4.09
N ILE A 49 10.46 -9.38 -4.30
CA ILE A 49 9.88 -8.64 -5.43
C ILE A 49 9.81 -7.16 -5.07
N ALA A 50 10.35 -6.31 -5.94
CA ALA A 50 10.33 -4.87 -5.72
C ALA A 50 8.98 -4.29 -6.13
N LEU A 51 8.44 -3.43 -5.28
CA LEU A 51 7.18 -2.75 -5.53
C LEU A 51 7.36 -1.25 -5.39
N THR A 52 6.66 -0.50 -6.22
CA THR A 52 6.57 0.95 -6.07
C THR A 52 5.14 1.28 -5.64
N VAL A 53 5.02 1.88 -4.45
CA VAL A 53 3.70 2.25 -3.92
C VAL A 53 3.38 3.70 -4.29
N ASP A 54 2.20 4.16 -3.87
CA ASP A 54 1.73 5.48 -4.29
C ASP A 54 2.51 6.62 -3.66
N ASP A 55 2.87 6.49 -2.39
CA ASP A 55 3.55 7.55 -1.68
C ASP A 55 4.22 7.00 -0.43
N VAL A 56 4.86 7.87 0.34
CA VAL A 56 5.47 7.51 1.62
C VAL A 56 4.61 8.02 2.76
N ILE A 57 4.73 7.38 3.92
CA ILE A 57 3.89 7.70 5.06
C ILE A 57 4.08 9.15 5.55
N ALA A 58 5.26 9.72 5.31
CA ALA A 58 5.52 11.10 5.69
C ALA A 58 4.54 12.08 5.05
N ASN A 59 4.06 11.78 3.86
CA ASN A 59 3.12 12.63 3.14
C ASN A 59 1.68 12.42 3.58
N LEU A 60 1.41 11.37 4.34
CA LEU A 60 0.07 11.11 4.87
C LEU A 60 -0.29 12.12 5.96
N LYS A 61 0.72 12.65 6.64
CA LYS A 61 0.50 13.58 7.76
C LYS A 61 -0.17 14.88 7.35
N GLY A 62 -0.07 15.25 6.10
CA GLY A 62 -0.67 16.49 5.63
C GLY A 62 -2.17 16.40 5.38
N HIS A 63 -2.73 15.25 5.60
CA HIS A 63 -4.14 15.02 5.32
C HIS A 63 -4.94 14.78 6.60
#